data_a12bd8cc9b4d085792ed0b7486816ed3
#
_entry.id   a12bd8cc9b4d085792ed0b7486816ed3
#
_cell.length_a   1.000
_cell.length_b   1.000
_cell.length_c   1.000
_cell.angle_alpha   90.00
_cell.angle_beta   90.00
_cell.angle_gamma   90.00
#
_symmetry.space_group_name_H-M   'P 1'
#
loop_
_entity.id
_entity.type
_entity.pdbx_description
1 polymer ?
#
loop_
_entity_poly.entity_id
_entity_poly.type
_entity_poly.pdbx_seq_one_letter_code
_entity_poly.pdbx_strand_id
1 'polypeptide(L)'
;MKTLDYISANAEVGVGLELRLRTGQYVFFLPGIRHMRDEAINEVFYAGIGGHLEPGEDLLACGKREAQEEIGLSIEYEGSKSTVYIDSNKNIRTIEVDDSIKPLAIFEMIHPDGSPKPGGIYHIVVFKALIDIEPHRFQFEEVSGLILLNKEQMLNGNRRATIQQLLDEGAKVLGSNISMETVIYPIGTAEALTLIR
;
A
#
# COMPACT_ATOMS: atom_id res chain seq x y z
N MET A 1 18.88 -15.21 5.36
CA MET A 1 17.50 -15.74 5.34
C MET A 1 16.77 -15.06 4.20
N LYS A 2 15.82 -15.75 3.56
CA LYS A 2 14.94 -15.13 2.55
C LYS A 2 13.76 -14.40 3.21
N THR A 3 13.14 -13.49 2.52
CA THR A 3 11.97 -12.74 3.03
C THR A 3 10.88 -13.69 3.57
N LEU A 4 10.57 -14.74 2.84
CA LEU A 4 9.54 -15.71 3.23
C LEU A 4 9.90 -16.52 4.50
N ASP A 5 11.17 -16.61 4.88
CA ASP A 5 11.58 -17.30 6.12
C ASP A 5 11.14 -16.56 7.40
N TYR A 6 10.76 -15.28 7.27
CA TYR A 6 10.22 -14.46 8.36
C TYR A 6 8.69 -14.52 8.48
N ILE A 7 8.03 -15.22 7.57
CA ILE A 7 6.57 -15.28 7.48
C ILE A 7 6.11 -16.65 7.98
N SER A 8 5.11 -16.67 8.86
CA SER A 8 4.54 -17.90 9.38
C SER A 8 3.92 -18.74 8.25
N ALA A 9 4.14 -20.05 8.26
CA ALA A 9 3.69 -20.96 7.20
C ALA A 9 2.16 -20.96 6.95
N ASN A 10 1.37 -20.56 7.95
CA ASN A 10 -0.09 -20.50 7.87
C ASN A 10 -0.63 -19.08 7.68
N ALA A 11 0.25 -18.09 7.51
CA ALA A 11 -0.16 -16.71 7.29
C ALA A 11 -0.52 -16.46 5.82
N GLU A 12 -1.49 -15.61 5.59
CA GLU A 12 -1.69 -15.04 4.27
C GLU A 12 -0.57 -14.07 3.93
N VAL A 13 -0.18 -14.05 2.68
CA VAL A 13 0.89 -13.18 2.19
C VAL A 13 0.38 -12.34 1.03
N GLY A 14 0.73 -11.08 1.05
CA GLY A 14 0.53 -10.18 -0.06
C GLY A 14 1.73 -9.29 -0.29
N VAL A 15 1.72 -8.61 -1.40
CA VAL A 15 2.73 -7.63 -1.78
C VAL A 15 2.09 -6.25 -1.80
N GLY A 16 2.79 -5.27 -1.25
CA GLY A 16 2.43 -3.87 -1.36
C GLY A 16 3.60 -3.06 -1.95
N LEU A 17 3.29 -2.00 -2.65
CA LEU A 17 4.29 -1.16 -3.30
C LEU A 17 4.39 0.21 -2.61
N GLU A 18 5.60 0.55 -2.16
CA GLU A 18 5.99 1.95 -2.03
C GLU A 18 6.21 2.48 -3.45
N LEU A 19 5.10 2.78 -4.11
CA LEU A 19 5.10 3.16 -5.50
C LEU A 19 5.34 4.66 -5.65
N ARG A 20 6.34 5.04 -6.46
CA ARG A 20 6.67 6.45 -6.71
C ARG A 20 6.71 6.77 -8.19
N LEU A 21 6.26 7.97 -8.54
CA LEU A 21 6.67 8.62 -9.78
C LEU A 21 8.14 9.02 -9.69
N ARG A 22 8.86 9.01 -10.81
CA ARG A 22 10.23 9.55 -10.85
C ARG A 22 10.32 11.03 -10.47
N THR A 23 9.20 11.75 -10.51
CA THR A 23 9.07 13.12 -10.00
C THR A 23 9.09 13.21 -8.46
N GLY A 24 9.00 12.08 -7.75
CA GLY A 24 9.12 11.98 -6.30
C GLY A 24 7.79 11.86 -5.54
N GLN A 25 6.65 11.88 -6.23
CA GLN A 25 5.34 11.70 -5.58
C GLN A 25 5.06 10.22 -5.35
N TYR A 26 4.48 9.90 -4.19
CA TYR A 26 4.04 8.57 -3.78
C TYR A 26 2.61 8.34 -4.23
N VAL A 27 2.34 7.18 -4.80
CA VAL A 27 1.06 6.83 -5.42
C VAL A 27 0.32 5.84 -4.52
N PHE A 28 -0.90 6.20 -4.14
CA PHE A 28 -1.81 5.36 -3.37
C PHE A 28 -3.16 5.28 -4.05
N PHE A 29 -3.86 4.17 -3.89
CA PHE A 29 -5.21 4.05 -4.39
C PHE A 29 -6.23 4.57 -3.36
N LEU A 30 -7.33 5.12 -3.89
CA LEU A 30 -8.57 5.37 -3.17
C LEU A 30 -9.54 4.24 -3.51
N PRO A 31 -10.29 3.70 -2.53
CA PRO A 31 -11.08 2.50 -2.73
C PRO A 31 -12.17 2.69 -3.75
N GLY A 32 -12.42 1.65 -4.54
CA GLY A 32 -13.53 1.55 -5.45
C GLY A 32 -14.85 1.19 -4.76
N ILE A 33 -15.91 1.08 -5.54
CA ILE A 33 -17.28 0.78 -5.07
C ILE A 33 -17.33 -0.49 -4.20
N ARG A 34 -16.51 -1.49 -4.52
CA ARG A 34 -16.41 -2.76 -3.77
C ARG A 34 -16.04 -2.57 -2.30
N HIS A 35 -15.29 -1.53 -1.98
CA HIS A 35 -14.75 -1.27 -0.63
C HIS A 35 -15.47 -0.14 0.10
N MET A 36 -16.40 0.56 -0.54
CA MET A 36 -17.23 1.57 0.11
C MET A 36 -18.34 0.90 0.91
N ARG A 37 -18.18 0.85 2.24
CA ARG A 37 -19.11 0.17 3.14
C ARG A 37 -20.27 1.03 3.62
N ASP A 38 -20.12 2.35 3.66
CA ASP A 38 -21.14 3.26 4.16
C ASP A 38 -20.92 4.69 3.63
N GLU A 39 -21.89 5.20 2.87
CA GLU A 39 -21.87 6.58 2.37
C GLU A 39 -22.06 7.63 3.48
N ALA A 40 -22.53 7.23 4.67
CA ALA A 40 -22.75 8.11 5.80
C ALA A 40 -21.45 8.46 6.55
N ILE A 41 -20.37 7.69 6.34
CA ILE A 41 -19.08 7.95 6.98
C ILE A 41 -18.25 8.84 6.05
N ASN A 42 -18.03 10.09 6.49
CA ASN A 42 -17.17 11.03 5.75
C ASN A 42 -15.68 10.69 5.89
N GLU A 43 -15.35 9.41 5.91
CA GLU A 43 -14.00 8.87 6.03
C GLU A 43 -13.80 7.70 5.08
N VAL A 44 -12.64 7.65 4.44
CA VAL A 44 -12.24 6.56 3.56
C VAL A 44 -10.76 6.23 3.75
N PHE A 45 -10.40 4.98 3.57
CA PHE A 45 -9.00 4.61 3.61
C PHE A 45 -8.30 4.90 2.26
N TYR A 46 -6.97 5.01 2.30
CA TYR A 46 -6.12 4.86 1.14
C TYR A 46 -5.05 3.80 1.41
N ALA A 47 -4.61 3.11 0.37
CA ALA A 47 -3.64 2.03 0.50
C ALA A 47 -2.63 2.03 -0.65
N GLY A 48 -1.54 1.29 -0.50
CA GLY A 48 -0.60 1.06 -1.60
C GLY A 48 -1.19 0.12 -2.65
N ILE A 49 -0.73 0.26 -3.88
CA ILE A 49 -0.97 -0.70 -4.96
C ILE A 49 -0.42 -2.06 -4.54
N GLY A 50 -1.19 -3.13 -4.75
CA GLY A 50 -0.78 -4.47 -4.37
C GLY A 50 -1.92 -5.37 -3.94
N GLY A 51 -1.63 -6.64 -3.74
CA GLY A 51 -2.64 -7.63 -3.41
C GLY A 51 -2.07 -8.95 -2.90
N HIS A 52 -2.90 -9.98 -2.92
CA HIS A 52 -2.55 -11.29 -2.40
C HIS A 52 -1.63 -12.07 -3.35
N LEU A 53 -0.69 -12.79 -2.76
CA LEU A 53 0.16 -13.72 -3.48
C LEU A 53 -0.67 -14.91 -3.98
N GLU A 54 -0.62 -15.19 -5.26
CA GLU A 54 -1.30 -16.34 -5.86
C GLU A 54 -0.49 -17.64 -5.73
N PRO A 55 -1.15 -18.82 -5.78
CA PRO A 55 -0.45 -20.10 -5.72
C PRO A 55 0.61 -20.26 -6.83
N GLY A 56 1.86 -20.46 -6.43
CA GLY A 56 2.99 -20.61 -7.35
C GLY A 56 3.60 -19.33 -7.89
N GLU A 57 3.08 -18.17 -7.48
CA GLU A 57 3.61 -16.88 -7.81
C GLU A 57 4.75 -16.48 -6.86
N ASP A 58 5.76 -15.78 -7.35
CA ASP A 58 6.76 -15.16 -6.49
C ASP A 58 6.35 -13.70 -6.12
N LEU A 59 6.96 -13.17 -5.06
CA LEU A 59 6.64 -11.84 -4.54
C LEU A 59 6.79 -10.71 -5.56
N LEU A 60 7.81 -10.77 -6.42
CA LEU A 60 8.06 -9.73 -7.42
C LEU A 60 7.08 -9.84 -8.60
N ALA A 61 6.71 -11.06 -8.97
CA ALA A 61 5.68 -11.30 -9.98
C ALA A 61 4.31 -10.77 -9.52
N CYS A 62 3.95 -11.04 -8.24
CA CYS A 62 2.73 -10.53 -7.62
C CYS A 62 2.63 -9.00 -7.73
N GLY A 63 3.62 -8.27 -7.29
CA GLY A 63 3.56 -6.80 -7.36
C GLY A 63 3.51 -6.24 -8.79
N LYS A 64 4.13 -6.92 -9.77
CA LYS A 64 4.00 -6.53 -11.19
C LYS A 64 2.60 -6.80 -11.73
N ARG A 65 2.00 -7.95 -11.37
CA ARG A 65 0.64 -8.30 -11.77
C ARG A 65 -0.35 -7.29 -11.21
N GLU A 66 -0.29 -7.03 -9.90
CA GLU A 66 -1.18 -6.07 -9.23
C GLU A 66 -1.06 -4.65 -9.82
N ALA A 67 0.16 -4.18 -10.07
CA ALA A 67 0.36 -2.87 -10.71
C ALA A 67 -0.26 -2.83 -12.13
N GLN A 68 -0.15 -3.93 -12.89
CA GLN A 68 -0.76 -4.01 -14.21
C GLN A 68 -2.29 -4.05 -14.14
N GLU A 69 -2.85 -4.77 -13.17
CA GLU A 69 -4.29 -4.92 -12.96
C GLU A 69 -4.92 -3.64 -12.42
N GLU A 70 -4.37 -3.07 -11.34
CA GLU A 70 -4.96 -1.92 -10.66
C GLU A 70 -4.77 -0.60 -11.40
N ILE A 71 -3.60 -0.38 -11.99
CA ILE A 71 -3.24 0.93 -12.60
C ILE A 71 -2.77 0.86 -14.06
N GLY A 72 -2.69 -0.34 -14.65
CA GLY A 72 -2.35 -0.54 -16.06
C GLY A 72 -0.91 -0.21 -16.42
N LEU A 73 0.03 -0.21 -15.47
CA LEU A 73 1.42 0.17 -15.67
C LEU A 73 2.41 -0.91 -15.27
N SER A 74 3.52 -0.96 -15.99
CA SER A 74 4.70 -1.72 -15.57
C SER A 74 5.50 -0.92 -14.56
N ILE A 75 6.12 -1.63 -13.61
CA ILE A 75 6.92 -1.05 -12.55
C ILE A 75 8.39 -1.48 -12.66
N GLU A 76 9.29 -0.63 -12.15
CA GLU A 76 10.69 -0.94 -11.93
C GLU A 76 10.94 -1.05 -10.42
N TYR A 77 11.45 -2.21 -9.96
CA TYR A 77 11.75 -2.40 -8.55
C TYR A 77 13.08 -1.74 -8.15
N GLU A 78 13.08 -1.15 -6.95
CA GLU A 78 14.29 -0.67 -6.29
C GLU A 78 14.55 -1.51 -5.02
N GLY A 79 15.76 -2.05 -4.87
CA GLY A 79 16.15 -2.74 -3.64
C GLY A 79 16.31 -1.78 -2.47
N SER A 80 15.84 -2.17 -1.29
CA SER A 80 16.08 -1.42 -0.05
C SER A 80 17.47 -1.71 0.53
N LYS A 81 18.05 -0.72 1.22
CA LYS A 81 19.34 -0.92 1.92
C LYS A 81 19.20 -1.86 3.11
N SER A 82 18.07 -1.80 3.79
CA SER A 82 17.70 -2.63 4.92
C SER A 82 16.21 -2.98 4.83
N THR A 83 15.83 -4.09 5.45
CA THR A 83 14.44 -4.49 5.59
C THR A 83 14.03 -4.36 7.04
N VAL A 84 12.83 -3.83 7.30
CA VAL A 84 12.26 -3.80 8.64
C VAL A 84 11.11 -4.79 8.75
N TYR A 85 10.97 -5.39 9.93
CA TYR A 85 9.81 -6.18 10.30
C TYR A 85 8.96 -5.34 11.27
N ILE A 86 7.69 -5.17 10.95
CA ILE A 86 6.71 -4.47 11.78
C ILE A 86 5.72 -5.52 12.23
N ASP A 87 5.68 -5.81 13.53
CA ASP A 87 4.75 -6.78 14.08
C ASP A 87 3.33 -6.20 14.24
N SER A 88 2.37 -7.05 14.58
CA SER A 88 0.96 -6.68 14.79
C SER A 88 0.74 -5.65 15.91
N ASN A 89 1.70 -5.51 16.83
CA ASN A 89 1.71 -4.47 17.87
C ASN A 89 2.42 -3.19 17.43
N LYS A 90 2.84 -3.09 16.15
CA LYS A 90 3.59 -1.97 15.57
C LYS A 90 5.02 -1.81 16.14
N ASN A 91 5.59 -2.84 16.74
CA ASN A 91 7.00 -2.85 17.08
C ASN A 91 7.84 -3.05 15.82
N ILE A 92 8.89 -2.25 15.67
CA ILE A 92 9.74 -2.22 14.48
C ILE A 92 11.12 -2.77 14.83
N ARG A 93 11.61 -3.69 14.02
CA ARG A 93 12.98 -4.21 14.11
C ARG A 93 13.60 -4.35 12.72
N THR A 94 14.87 -4.08 12.59
CA THR A 94 15.62 -4.37 11.36
C THR A 94 15.88 -5.86 11.28
N ILE A 95 15.72 -6.42 10.08
CA ILE A 95 16.01 -7.83 9.79
C ILE A 95 16.96 -7.93 8.59
N GLU A 96 17.72 -9.02 8.55
CA GLU A 96 18.64 -9.32 7.46
C GLU A 96 17.99 -10.28 6.46
N VAL A 97 17.72 -9.80 5.25
CA VAL A 97 17.24 -10.63 4.14
C VAL A 97 18.29 -10.72 3.03
N ASP A 98 18.31 -11.86 2.37
CA ASP A 98 19.27 -12.20 1.32
C ASP A 98 18.56 -12.45 -0.02
N ASP A 99 17.62 -11.58 -0.34
CA ASP A 99 16.93 -11.55 -1.63
C ASP A 99 17.66 -10.63 -2.60
N SER A 100 17.57 -10.92 -3.89
CA SER A 100 18.19 -10.10 -4.95
C SER A 100 17.64 -8.67 -4.95
N ILE A 101 16.36 -8.51 -4.69
CA ILE A 101 15.69 -7.24 -4.44
C ILE A 101 15.14 -7.30 -3.02
N LYS A 102 15.80 -6.59 -2.11
CA LYS A 102 15.40 -6.54 -0.70
C LYS A 102 14.13 -5.72 -0.56
N PRO A 103 13.08 -6.23 0.12
CA PRO A 103 11.91 -5.43 0.44
C PRO A 103 12.26 -4.31 1.42
N LEU A 104 11.43 -3.28 1.47
CA LEU A 104 11.51 -2.21 2.45
C LEU A 104 11.03 -2.70 3.82
N ALA A 105 9.93 -3.44 3.83
CA ALA A 105 9.33 -3.94 5.07
C ALA A 105 8.62 -5.28 4.87
N ILE A 106 8.44 -5.98 6.00
CA ILE A 106 7.42 -7.02 6.19
C ILE A 106 6.49 -6.48 7.28
N PHE A 107 5.23 -6.27 6.96
CA PHE A 107 4.23 -5.75 7.88
C PHE A 107 3.23 -6.85 8.24
N GLU A 108 3.23 -7.25 9.50
CA GLU A 108 2.29 -8.23 10.05
C GLU A 108 1.01 -7.53 10.51
N MET A 109 -0.10 -8.02 10.03
CA MET A 109 -1.44 -7.55 10.38
C MET A 109 -2.28 -8.71 10.91
N ILE A 110 -3.25 -8.38 11.75
CA ILE A 110 -4.30 -9.31 12.19
C ILE A 110 -5.61 -8.89 11.53
N HIS A 111 -6.27 -9.82 10.89
CA HIS A 111 -7.59 -9.56 10.32
C HIS A 111 -8.57 -9.15 11.42
N PRO A 112 -9.25 -7.99 11.28
CA PRO A 112 -10.15 -7.49 12.29
C PRO A 112 -11.40 -8.39 12.45
N ASP A 113 -12.08 -8.25 13.58
CA ASP A 113 -13.39 -8.85 13.80
C ASP A 113 -14.36 -8.40 12.69
N GLY A 114 -15.16 -9.34 12.18
CA GLY A 114 -16.08 -9.07 11.07
C GLY A 114 -15.47 -9.21 9.66
N SER A 115 -14.17 -9.47 9.54
CA SER A 115 -13.57 -9.89 8.26
C SER A 115 -13.90 -11.36 7.96
N PRO A 116 -13.68 -11.85 6.72
CA PRO A 116 -13.91 -13.25 6.37
C PRO A 116 -13.05 -14.25 7.17
N LYS A 117 -11.92 -13.80 7.74
CA LYS A 117 -10.97 -14.61 8.51
C LYS A 117 -10.53 -13.90 9.79
N PRO A 118 -11.44 -13.65 10.75
CA PRO A 118 -11.12 -12.89 11.97
C PRO A 118 -9.95 -13.52 12.74
N GLY A 119 -9.00 -12.69 13.20
CA GLY A 119 -7.83 -13.15 13.93
C GLY A 119 -6.76 -13.86 13.10
N GLY A 120 -6.98 -14.04 11.80
CA GLY A 120 -5.98 -14.59 10.89
C GLY A 120 -4.79 -13.63 10.72
N ILE A 121 -3.58 -14.19 10.58
CA ILE A 121 -2.36 -13.40 10.34
C ILE A 121 -2.20 -13.17 8.85
N TYR A 122 -1.95 -11.92 8.49
CA TYR A 122 -1.66 -11.50 7.13
C TYR A 122 -0.35 -10.68 7.10
N HIS A 123 0.55 -11.01 6.20
CA HIS A 123 1.78 -10.25 6.01
C HIS A 123 1.75 -9.53 4.66
N ILE A 124 2.06 -8.24 4.70
CA ILE A 124 2.33 -7.45 3.50
C ILE A 124 3.83 -7.28 3.35
N VAL A 125 4.39 -7.80 2.26
CA VAL A 125 5.78 -7.56 1.90
C VAL A 125 5.85 -6.31 1.04
N VAL A 126 6.44 -5.24 1.57
CA VAL A 126 6.49 -3.93 0.92
C VAL A 126 7.76 -3.78 0.12
N PHE A 127 7.64 -3.58 -1.18
CA PHE A 127 8.75 -3.27 -2.07
C PHE A 127 8.73 -1.81 -2.52
N LYS A 128 9.90 -1.25 -2.80
CA LYS A 128 10.02 0.02 -3.49
C LYS A 128 9.87 -0.21 -4.99
N ALA A 129 9.08 0.63 -5.62
CA ALA A 129 8.87 0.57 -7.06
C ALA A 129 8.70 1.96 -7.67
N LEU A 130 9.09 2.09 -8.93
CA LEU A 130 8.99 3.30 -9.73
C LEU A 130 8.10 3.11 -10.94
N ILE A 131 7.42 4.19 -11.32
CA ILE A 131 6.73 4.34 -12.60
C ILE A 131 7.18 5.63 -13.28
N ASP A 132 7.17 5.62 -14.61
CA ASP A 132 7.64 6.75 -15.43
C ASP A 132 6.55 7.79 -15.71
N ILE A 133 5.30 7.35 -15.72
CA ILE A 133 4.14 8.18 -16.09
C ILE A 133 3.04 8.07 -15.04
N GLU A 134 2.23 9.11 -14.95
CA GLU A 134 1.03 9.08 -14.10
C GLU A 134 0.05 8.01 -14.63
N PRO A 135 -0.52 7.19 -13.75
CA PRO A 135 -1.57 6.25 -14.13
C PRO A 135 -2.78 6.98 -14.71
N HIS A 136 -3.34 6.45 -15.78
CA HIS A 136 -4.50 7.02 -16.48
C HIS A 136 -5.62 6.00 -16.74
N ARG A 137 -5.42 4.76 -16.29
CA ARG A 137 -6.41 3.67 -16.35
C ARG A 137 -6.44 2.98 -15.00
N PHE A 138 -7.63 2.78 -14.46
CA PHE A 138 -7.86 2.12 -13.17
C PHE A 138 -8.90 1.03 -13.34
N GLN A 139 -8.78 -0.01 -12.52
CA GLN A 139 -9.83 -1.01 -12.40
C GLN A 139 -10.89 -0.50 -11.41
N PHE A 140 -11.91 0.19 -11.89
CA PHE A 140 -12.88 0.94 -11.09
C PHE A 140 -13.64 0.14 -10.02
N GLU A 141 -13.71 -1.18 -10.12
CA GLU A 141 -14.30 -2.01 -9.07
C GLU A 141 -13.46 -2.01 -7.78
N GLU A 142 -12.15 -1.89 -7.91
CA GLU A 142 -11.19 -1.93 -6.80
C GLU A 142 -10.61 -0.55 -6.48
N VAL A 143 -10.38 0.26 -7.50
CA VAL A 143 -9.72 1.57 -7.40
C VAL A 143 -10.62 2.64 -8.01
N SER A 144 -11.22 3.51 -7.19
CA SER A 144 -12.02 4.65 -7.70
C SER A 144 -11.15 5.78 -8.22
N GLY A 145 -9.91 5.86 -7.76
CA GLY A 145 -8.94 6.87 -8.14
C GLY A 145 -7.64 6.70 -7.38
N LEU A 146 -6.71 7.59 -7.63
CA LEU A 146 -5.43 7.62 -6.96
C LEU A 146 -5.23 8.95 -6.24
N ILE A 147 -4.50 8.90 -5.14
CA ILE A 147 -3.95 10.09 -4.51
C ILE A 147 -2.43 10.05 -4.59
N LEU A 148 -1.84 11.15 -5.05
CA LEU A 148 -0.41 11.35 -5.15
C LEU A 148 0.03 12.28 -4.02
N LEU A 149 0.84 11.74 -3.11
CA LEU A 149 1.32 12.46 -1.93
C LEU A 149 2.81 12.78 -2.06
N ASN A 150 3.23 13.93 -1.55
CA ASN A 150 4.65 14.16 -1.33
C ASN A 150 5.15 13.35 -0.14
N LYS A 151 6.47 13.33 0.09
CA LYS A 151 7.08 12.54 1.16
C LYS A 151 6.57 12.94 2.55
N GLU A 152 6.41 14.23 2.80
CA GLU A 152 5.95 14.74 4.10
C GLU A 152 4.52 14.30 4.38
N GLN A 153 3.63 14.44 3.41
CA GLN A 153 2.24 14.00 3.51
C GLN A 153 2.14 12.48 3.73
N MET A 154 2.93 11.69 3.02
CA MET A 154 2.98 10.23 3.19
C MET A 154 3.44 9.85 4.61
N LEU A 155 4.51 10.45 5.12
CA LEU A 155 5.02 10.18 6.47
C LEU A 155 4.05 10.63 7.58
N ASN A 156 3.24 11.66 7.32
CA ASN A 156 2.26 12.21 8.25
C ASN A 156 0.82 11.70 7.98
N GLY A 157 0.67 10.59 7.27
CA GLY A 157 -0.64 10.05 6.89
C GLY A 157 -1.61 9.80 8.05
N ASN A 158 -1.10 9.56 9.25
CA ASN A 158 -1.90 9.36 10.46
C ASN A 158 -2.62 10.62 10.99
N ARG A 159 -2.36 11.82 10.43
CA ARG A 159 -3.01 13.07 10.86
C ARG A 159 -4.49 13.18 10.47
N ARG A 160 -5.00 12.26 9.63
CA ARG A 160 -6.42 12.22 9.22
C ARG A 160 -6.89 13.54 8.58
N ALA A 161 -6.25 13.92 7.48
CA ALA A 161 -6.59 15.12 6.73
C ALA A 161 -7.73 14.85 5.73
N THR A 162 -8.48 15.89 5.37
CA THR A 162 -9.41 15.82 4.23
C THR A 162 -8.61 15.79 2.91
N ILE A 163 -9.22 15.28 1.85
CA ILE A 163 -8.64 15.33 0.51
C ILE A 163 -8.32 16.78 0.14
N GLN A 164 -9.25 17.73 0.42
CA GLN A 164 -9.04 19.15 0.12
C GLN A 164 -7.80 19.71 0.83
N GLN A 165 -7.62 19.40 2.12
CA GLN A 165 -6.43 19.86 2.86
C GLN A 165 -5.14 19.34 2.24
N LEU A 166 -5.12 18.09 1.80
CA LEU A 166 -3.95 17.50 1.15
C LEU A 166 -3.67 18.12 -0.22
N LEU A 167 -4.72 18.46 -0.99
CA LEU A 167 -4.60 19.17 -2.27
C LEU A 167 -4.00 20.56 -2.08
N ASP A 168 -4.47 21.31 -1.07
CA ASP A 168 -3.97 22.64 -0.74
C ASP A 168 -2.47 22.62 -0.34
N GLU A 169 -2.00 21.47 0.15
CA GLU A 169 -0.60 21.21 0.49
C GLU A 169 0.22 20.56 -0.65
N GLY A 170 -0.35 20.45 -1.85
CA GLY A 170 0.34 20.01 -3.04
C GLY A 170 0.16 18.52 -3.41
N ALA A 171 -0.76 17.80 -2.77
CA ALA A 171 -1.19 16.49 -3.25
C ALA A 171 -1.94 16.63 -4.58
N LYS A 172 -2.11 15.50 -5.29
CA LYS A 172 -2.89 15.42 -6.50
C LYS A 172 -3.84 14.22 -6.43
N VAL A 173 -5.06 14.38 -6.92
CA VAL A 173 -6.03 13.28 -7.05
C VAL A 173 -6.27 13.01 -8.52
N LEU A 174 -6.28 11.74 -8.91
CA LEU A 174 -6.55 11.27 -10.25
C LEU A 174 -7.81 10.38 -10.22
N GLY A 175 -8.83 10.77 -10.97
CA GLY A 175 -9.98 9.94 -11.32
C GLY A 175 -10.99 9.62 -10.22
N SER A 176 -10.93 10.20 -9.04
CA SER A 176 -11.83 9.86 -7.93
C SER A 176 -13.16 10.62 -7.97
N ASN A 177 -14.26 9.95 -7.56
CA ASN A 177 -15.57 10.55 -7.29
C ASN A 177 -15.80 10.80 -5.79
N ILE A 178 -14.79 10.61 -4.94
CA ILE A 178 -14.86 10.83 -3.49
C ILE A 178 -14.92 12.34 -3.22
N SER A 179 -15.77 12.75 -2.28
CA SER A 179 -15.89 14.17 -1.87
C SER A 179 -14.55 14.70 -1.36
N MET A 180 -14.22 15.94 -1.71
CA MET A 180 -13.01 16.62 -1.23
C MET A 180 -13.01 16.86 0.30
N GLU A 181 -14.19 16.87 0.92
CA GLU A 181 -14.35 16.99 2.37
C GLU A 181 -14.16 15.66 3.12
N THR A 182 -13.98 14.56 2.39
CA THR A 182 -13.77 13.25 2.99
C THR A 182 -12.40 13.19 3.66
N VAL A 183 -12.39 12.74 4.91
CA VAL A 183 -11.17 12.47 5.67
C VAL A 183 -10.59 11.14 5.18
N ILE A 184 -9.28 11.13 4.91
CA ILE A 184 -8.61 9.89 4.52
C ILE A 184 -7.62 9.42 5.58
N TYR A 185 -7.44 8.10 5.65
CA TYR A 185 -6.52 7.47 6.57
C TYR A 185 -5.79 6.29 5.91
N PRO A 186 -4.52 6.04 6.28
CA PRO A 186 -3.72 4.97 5.68
C PRO A 186 -4.10 3.59 6.25
N ILE A 187 -4.10 2.58 5.38
CA ILE A 187 -4.15 1.17 5.77
C ILE A 187 -3.07 0.37 5.02
N GLY A 188 -2.77 -0.81 5.52
CA GLY A 188 -1.88 -1.76 4.87
C GLY A 188 -0.51 -1.15 4.55
N THR A 189 -0.12 -1.17 3.28
CA THR A 189 1.15 -0.58 2.83
C THR A 189 1.29 0.90 3.19
N ALA A 190 0.23 1.69 3.01
CA ALA A 190 0.26 3.11 3.36
C ALA A 190 0.48 3.32 4.87
N GLU A 191 -0.15 2.51 5.73
CA GLU A 191 0.09 2.52 7.17
C GLU A 191 1.53 2.14 7.51
N ALA A 192 2.06 1.05 6.92
CA ALA A 192 3.43 0.61 7.14
C ALA A 192 4.43 1.74 6.84
N LEU A 193 4.22 2.50 5.76
CA LEU A 193 5.09 3.62 5.39
C LEU A 193 5.06 4.78 6.39
N THR A 194 3.97 5.01 7.10
CA THR A 194 3.92 6.03 8.17
C THR A 194 4.72 5.63 9.41
N LEU A 195 4.97 4.34 9.60
CA LEU A 195 5.72 3.81 10.74
C LEU A 195 7.23 3.77 10.48
N ILE A 196 7.66 3.67 9.22
CA ILE A 196 9.06 3.62 8.80
C ILE A 196 9.55 5.05 8.57
N ARG A 197 10.29 5.62 9.52
CA ARG A 197 10.83 6.99 9.47
C ARG A 197 12.32 6.98 9.16
#